data_f179fc3025b568992fb57c2a499bbc8a
#
_entry.id   f179fc3025b568992fb57c2a499bbc8a
#
_cell.length_a   1.000
_cell.length_b   1.000
_cell.length_c   1.000
_cell.angle_alpha   90.00
_cell.angle_beta   90.00
_cell.angle_gamma   90.00
#
_symmetry.space_group_name_H-M   'P 1'
#
loop_
_entity.id
_entity.type
_entity.pdbx_description
1 polymer ?
#
loop_
_entity_poly.entity_id
_entity_poly.type
_entity_poly.pdbx_seq_one_letter_code
_entity_poly.pdbx_strand_id
1 'polypeptide(L)'
;MQKKQTILVVASLLVVVLSVTLAYFTAQIIGEGKNISVTSADLKIVFTDTDGNIEGNDITPGWSNSKTFTVKNESNGTYKYDIIIKDLVNTFKTYKYLQYKIISTDGGYNMTDYSYLPKYSTKEDVALAYEISIDKGKTHTYTIEIKYVNDEYVDQSIDMGQSLSGTIYIREFTKPIMKLTDKLMADNPTIGTRTTFTAFTETNTGTLYKANEQIGTNPVKDVYYFAGDAKNNWVKFGKTTESSCTYNNSEVYYADLSSGTMVIRRPHNQEECLSSNVCTLNELKGVGVTDDICTGNGGTLTGEKATWNGATTNDMYWRIIRTNADGSIKLLYAGTSPDSDKAYVGLSEFNTTSNDPMYVGYKYGTSGSLENNRTNDNDSTIKTYIDNWYKNNLIDYTKYLSKDAVYCNDRELASGQTSSTTSSFDYASWERIVTNKQPTYNCINMSDAFSVNNTSAKLNYPIGLMSIDELSYAGGQAFTTLDAPYAWYYTNANGESSHGSVAFWALSPNGWRGSSSGVWGVVGSDYPGGLDSASMWTVLVPCVPQFLCHLVIWYPEETEVRIIHM
;
A
#
# COMPACT_ATOMS: atom_id res chain seq x y z
N MET A 1 -62.18 -52.56 27.48
CA MET A 1 -60.79 -52.07 27.43
C MET A 1 -60.43 -51.43 26.10
N GLN A 2 -60.72 -51.94 24.95
CA GLN A 2 -60.34 -51.41 23.65
C GLN A 2 -60.79 -49.96 23.36
N LYS A 3 -62.01 -49.55 23.73
CA LYS A 3 -62.51 -48.16 23.51
C LYS A 3 -61.70 -47.09 24.28
N LYS A 4 -61.16 -47.40 25.47
CA LYS A 4 -60.33 -46.46 26.25
C LYS A 4 -58.93 -46.33 25.65
N GLN A 5 -58.36 -47.39 25.12
CA GLN A 5 -57.05 -47.36 24.45
C GLN A 5 -57.12 -46.60 23.12
N THR A 6 -58.19 -46.76 22.34
CA THR A 6 -58.38 -46.00 21.08
C THR A 6 -58.52 -44.50 21.35
N ILE A 7 -59.25 -44.09 22.39
CA ILE A 7 -59.41 -42.67 22.78
C ILE A 7 -58.04 -42.09 23.24
N LEU A 8 -57.24 -42.87 23.98
CA LEU A 8 -55.92 -42.40 24.42
C LEU A 8 -54.92 -42.24 23.25
N VAL A 9 -54.95 -43.16 22.28
CA VAL A 9 -54.10 -43.07 21.07
C VAL A 9 -54.53 -41.90 20.18
N VAL A 10 -55.84 -41.68 20.00
CA VAL A 10 -56.35 -40.54 19.23
C VAL A 10 -56.05 -39.20 19.93
N ALA A 11 -56.17 -39.15 21.26
CA ALA A 11 -55.81 -37.96 22.05
C ALA A 11 -54.31 -37.67 22.00
N SER A 12 -53.47 -38.70 22.09
CA SER A 12 -52.00 -38.50 21.96
C SER A 12 -51.58 -38.15 20.54
N LEU A 13 -52.23 -38.67 19.51
CA LEU A 13 -51.99 -38.23 18.13
C LEU A 13 -52.45 -36.78 17.89
N LEU A 14 -53.59 -36.36 18.47
CA LEU A 14 -54.07 -34.98 18.41
C LEU A 14 -53.12 -34.01 19.13
N VAL A 15 -52.56 -34.39 20.27
CA VAL A 15 -51.55 -33.60 20.98
C VAL A 15 -50.25 -33.52 20.19
N VAL A 16 -49.84 -34.60 19.55
CA VAL A 16 -48.64 -34.58 18.67
C VAL A 16 -48.91 -33.75 17.41
N VAL A 17 -50.09 -33.85 16.78
CA VAL A 17 -50.42 -33.02 15.61
C VAL A 17 -50.60 -31.56 16.01
N LEU A 18 -51.20 -31.23 17.17
CA LEU A 18 -51.26 -29.87 17.67
C LEU A 18 -49.88 -29.32 18.10
N SER A 19 -49.00 -30.14 18.61
CA SER A 19 -47.63 -29.70 18.94
C SER A 19 -46.73 -29.52 17.71
N VAL A 20 -47.08 -30.16 16.59
CA VAL A 20 -46.35 -29.99 15.30
C VAL A 20 -46.87 -28.79 14.50
N THR A 21 -48.14 -28.36 14.74
CA THR A 21 -48.71 -27.19 14.07
C THR A 21 -48.51 -25.86 14.80
N LEU A 22 -47.89 -25.86 15.98
CA LEU A 22 -47.53 -24.68 16.75
C LEU A 22 -45.98 -24.53 16.80
N ALA A 23 -45.37 -24.57 15.64
CA ALA A 23 -44.00 -24.11 15.52
C ALA A 23 -44.03 -22.58 15.39
N TYR A 24 -43.78 -21.90 16.50
CA TYR A 24 -43.72 -20.45 16.56
C TYR A 24 -42.35 -20.00 16.03
N PHE A 25 -42.35 -19.03 15.15
CA PHE A 25 -41.18 -18.24 14.83
C PHE A 25 -41.03 -17.16 15.92
N THR A 26 -39.87 -17.10 16.56
CA THR A 26 -39.58 -16.01 17.48
C THR A 26 -38.53 -15.13 16.85
N ALA A 27 -38.83 -13.86 16.62
CA ALA A 27 -37.85 -12.85 16.32
C ALA A 27 -37.74 -11.91 17.52
N GLN A 28 -36.53 -11.75 18.01
CA GLN A 28 -36.23 -10.78 19.05
C GLN A 28 -35.02 -9.97 18.58
N ILE A 29 -35.27 -8.73 18.18
CA ILE A 29 -34.24 -7.74 18.00
C ILE A 29 -34.39 -6.75 19.13
N ILE A 30 -33.49 -6.87 20.10
CA ILE A 30 -33.51 -6.08 21.32
C ILE A 30 -32.60 -4.88 21.11
N GLY A 31 -33.18 -3.66 21.13
CA GLY A 31 -32.41 -2.48 21.50
C GLY A 31 -32.26 -2.50 23.03
N GLU A 32 -31.07 -2.38 23.56
CA GLU A 32 -30.93 -2.14 24.98
C GLU A 32 -31.60 -0.81 25.30
N GLY A 33 -32.78 -0.84 25.96
CA GLY A 33 -33.58 0.34 26.35
C GLY A 33 -32.87 1.25 27.35
N LYS A 34 -31.57 1.46 27.16
CA LYS A 34 -30.68 2.31 27.95
C LYS A 34 -29.94 3.25 27.03
N ASN A 35 -29.71 4.46 27.48
CA ASN A 35 -28.79 5.35 26.81
C ASN A 35 -27.39 4.73 26.84
N ILE A 36 -26.93 4.21 25.71
CA ILE A 36 -25.56 3.74 25.55
C ILE A 36 -24.75 4.95 25.09
N SER A 37 -23.80 5.41 25.91
CA SER A 37 -22.81 6.37 25.48
C SER A 37 -21.53 5.64 25.11
N VAL A 38 -21.13 5.70 23.82
CA VAL A 38 -19.80 5.30 23.38
C VAL A 38 -18.89 6.48 23.61
N THR A 39 -17.94 6.34 24.51
CA THR A 39 -16.99 7.41 24.87
C THR A 39 -15.58 6.95 24.57
N SER A 40 -14.95 7.54 23.56
CA SER A 40 -13.47 7.66 23.51
C SER A 40 -13.10 9.06 24.01
N ALA A 41 -11.81 9.38 24.19
CA ALA A 41 -11.37 10.64 24.79
C ALA A 41 -12.01 11.91 24.20
N ASP A 42 -12.50 11.84 22.94
CA ASP A 42 -13.10 12.96 22.21
C ASP A 42 -14.49 12.68 21.61
N LEU A 43 -14.99 11.44 21.68
CA LEU A 43 -16.25 11.00 21.06
C LEU A 43 -17.31 10.71 22.13
N LYS A 44 -18.47 11.34 22.01
CA LYS A 44 -19.65 11.01 22.81
C LYS A 44 -20.88 10.90 21.90
N ILE A 45 -21.23 9.67 21.54
CA ILE A 45 -22.49 9.33 20.82
C ILE A 45 -23.47 8.75 21.80
N VAL A 46 -24.68 9.28 21.81
CA VAL A 46 -25.79 8.80 22.62
C VAL A 46 -26.78 8.09 21.72
N PHE A 47 -26.97 6.81 21.95
CA PHE A 47 -28.02 6.00 21.34
C PHE A 47 -29.22 5.92 22.29
N THR A 48 -30.40 6.26 21.80
CA THR A 48 -31.65 6.17 22.57
C THR A 48 -32.65 5.35 21.78
N ASP A 49 -33.12 4.28 22.39
CA ASP A 49 -34.18 3.45 21.90
C ASP A 49 -35.52 3.87 22.52
N THR A 50 -36.47 4.25 21.68
CA THR A 50 -37.75 4.85 22.14
C THR A 50 -38.92 3.89 22.16
N ASP A 51 -38.89 2.77 21.38
CA ASP A 51 -40.05 1.96 21.10
C ASP A 51 -40.00 0.49 21.57
N GLY A 52 -38.98 0.14 22.39
CA GLY A 52 -38.84 -1.23 22.87
C GLY A 52 -38.25 -2.19 21.83
N ASN A 53 -38.43 -3.48 22.04
CA ASN A 53 -37.87 -4.52 21.17
C ASN A 53 -38.72 -4.73 19.94
N ILE A 54 -38.09 -5.11 18.81
CA ILE A 54 -38.82 -5.74 17.72
C ILE A 54 -39.08 -7.19 18.15
N GLU A 55 -40.29 -7.47 18.56
CA GLU A 55 -40.73 -8.80 18.96
C GLU A 55 -41.68 -9.37 17.92
N GLY A 56 -41.42 -10.57 17.51
CA GLY A 56 -42.33 -11.35 16.65
C GLY A 56 -42.59 -12.70 17.32
N ASN A 57 -43.72 -12.80 18.00
CA ASN A 57 -44.28 -14.10 18.30
C ASN A 57 -45.06 -14.51 17.07
N ASP A 58 -44.85 -15.74 16.58
CA ASP A 58 -45.55 -16.28 15.40
C ASP A 58 -45.23 -15.55 14.07
N ILE A 59 -43.97 -15.40 13.74
CA ILE A 59 -43.55 -14.86 12.44
C ILE A 59 -44.02 -15.82 11.35
N THR A 60 -44.98 -15.35 10.56
CA THR A 60 -45.47 -16.05 9.37
C THR A 60 -45.17 -15.24 8.11
N PRO A 61 -45.16 -15.85 6.92
CA PRO A 61 -45.10 -15.09 5.68
C PRO A 61 -46.12 -13.94 5.66
N GLY A 62 -45.65 -12.72 5.35
CA GLY A 62 -46.43 -11.49 5.42
C GLY A 62 -46.29 -10.70 6.74
N TRP A 63 -45.60 -11.23 7.75
CA TRP A 63 -45.31 -10.49 8.98
C TRP A 63 -44.36 -9.30 8.73
N SER A 64 -44.63 -8.20 9.42
CA SER A 64 -43.70 -7.06 9.51
C SER A 64 -43.78 -6.39 10.88
N ASN A 65 -42.69 -5.80 11.30
CA ASN A 65 -42.64 -4.96 12.50
C ASN A 65 -41.58 -3.88 12.33
N SER A 66 -41.69 -2.77 13.05
CA SER A 66 -40.77 -1.63 12.96
C SER A 66 -40.36 -1.13 14.35
N LYS A 67 -39.19 -0.50 14.39
CA LYS A 67 -38.62 0.08 15.58
C LYS A 67 -38.01 1.44 15.27
N THR A 68 -38.21 2.41 16.18
CA THR A 68 -37.61 3.74 16.09
C THR A 68 -36.49 3.91 17.13
N PHE A 69 -35.38 4.53 16.73
CA PHE A 69 -34.27 4.88 17.62
C PHE A 69 -33.60 6.19 17.17
N THR A 70 -32.83 6.79 18.05
CA THR A 70 -32.09 8.02 17.76
C THR A 70 -30.59 7.86 18.03
N VAL A 71 -29.79 8.58 17.24
CA VAL A 71 -28.34 8.71 17.41
C VAL A 71 -28.01 10.18 17.50
N LYS A 72 -27.46 10.64 18.64
CA LYS A 72 -27.08 12.04 18.88
C LYS A 72 -25.57 12.16 19.04
N ASN A 73 -24.97 13.11 18.34
CA ASN A 73 -23.57 13.45 18.53
C ASN A 73 -23.43 14.58 19.58
N GLU A 74 -22.95 14.24 20.77
CA GLU A 74 -22.65 15.20 21.86
C GLU A 74 -21.16 15.57 21.96
N SER A 75 -20.35 15.18 20.99
CA SER A 75 -18.92 15.47 20.92
C SER A 75 -18.64 16.87 20.36
N ASN A 76 -17.36 17.23 20.29
CA ASN A 76 -16.92 18.55 19.81
C ASN A 76 -16.68 18.66 18.30
N GLY A 77 -16.85 17.57 17.53
CA GLY A 77 -16.60 17.52 16.09
C GLY A 77 -17.64 16.70 15.32
N THR A 78 -17.49 16.63 14.02
CA THR A 78 -18.23 15.70 13.15
C THR A 78 -17.64 14.32 13.30
N TYR A 79 -18.50 13.30 13.49
CA TYR A 79 -18.09 11.90 13.63
C TYR A 79 -18.84 11.00 12.68
N LYS A 80 -18.34 9.78 12.55
CA LYS A 80 -18.98 8.74 11.75
C LYS A 80 -19.32 7.55 12.63
N TYR A 81 -20.43 6.87 12.32
CA TYR A 81 -20.89 5.69 13.04
C TYR A 81 -21.52 4.67 12.10
N ASP A 82 -21.60 3.43 12.59
CA ASP A 82 -22.28 2.31 11.96
C ASP A 82 -23.54 1.96 12.75
N ILE A 83 -24.58 1.53 12.03
CA ILE A 83 -25.74 0.85 12.59
C ILE A 83 -25.52 -0.64 12.37
N ILE A 84 -25.46 -1.43 13.44
CA ILE A 84 -25.25 -2.87 13.36
C ILE A 84 -26.36 -3.63 14.09
N ILE A 85 -26.59 -4.87 13.68
CA ILE A 85 -27.22 -5.87 14.54
C ILE A 85 -26.08 -6.66 15.18
N LYS A 86 -25.93 -6.49 16.47
CA LYS A 86 -24.99 -7.22 17.29
C LYS A 86 -25.57 -8.59 17.66
N ASP A 87 -24.73 -9.62 17.72
CA ASP A 87 -25.10 -10.98 18.07
C ASP A 87 -26.27 -11.55 17.19
N LEU A 88 -26.31 -11.19 15.90
CA LEU A 88 -27.32 -11.71 14.99
C LEU A 88 -27.26 -13.23 14.88
N VAL A 89 -28.37 -13.87 15.16
CA VAL A 89 -28.65 -15.27 14.80
C VAL A 89 -29.86 -15.25 13.87
N ASN A 90 -29.71 -15.77 12.68
CA ASN A 90 -30.75 -15.94 11.68
C ASN A 90 -30.66 -17.34 11.09
N THR A 91 -31.55 -18.24 11.51
CA THR A 91 -31.54 -19.64 11.07
C THR A 91 -32.54 -19.92 9.95
N PHE A 92 -33.29 -18.92 9.48
CA PHE A 92 -34.25 -19.06 8.38
C PHE A 92 -33.58 -19.67 7.15
N LYS A 93 -34.18 -20.69 6.57
CA LYS A 93 -33.66 -21.34 5.36
C LYS A 93 -33.99 -20.49 4.12
N THR A 94 -35.14 -19.83 4.13
CA THR A 94 -35.54 -18.85 3.11
C THR A 94 -35.18 -17.41 3.53
N TYR A 95 -34.00 -17.24 4.09
CA TYR A 95 -33.52 -15.97 4.69
C TYR A 95 -33.58 -14.76 3.76
N LYS A 96 -33.57 -14.92 2.45
CA LYS A 96 -33.73 -13.83 1.46
C LYS A 96 -35.10 -13.14 1.52
N TYR A 97 -36.08 -13.81 2.05
CA TYR A 97 -37.44 -13.27 2.27
C TYR A 97 -37.56 -12.54 3.60
N LEU A 98 -36.61 -12.74 4.51
CA LEU A 98 -36.51 -11.98 5.74
C LEU A 98 -35.70 -10.70 5.47
N GLN A 99 -36.42 -9.60 5.27
CA GLN A 99 -35.88 -8.36 4.75
C GLN A 99 -35.94 -7.23 5.78
N TYR A 100 -35.07 -6.25 5.65
CA TYR A 100 -35.07 -5.03 6.46
C TYR A 100 -34.92 -3.78 5.60
N LYS A 101 -35.40 -2.65 6.14
CA LYS A 101 -35.18 -1.32 5.58
C LYS A 101 -34.99 -0.31 6.71
N ILE A 102 -34.00 0.59 6.54
CA ILE A 102 -33.72 1.69 7.47
C ILE A 102 -34.05 3.00 6.78
N ILE A 103 -34.79 3.85 7.47
CA ILE A 103 -35.21 5.17 7.00
C ILE A 103 -34.89 6.20 8.09
N SER A 104 -34.39 7.35 7.70
CA SER A 104 -34.20 8.52 8.56
C SER A 104 -34.93 9.72 7.97
N THR A 105 -35.54 10.55 8.84
CA THR A 105 -36.26 11.76 8.44
C THR A 105 -35.49 13.05 8.65
N ASP A 106 -34.29 13.00 9.23
CA ASP A 106 -33.54 14.16 9.72
C ASP A 106 -32.05 14.16 9.34
N GLY A 107 -31.72 13.59 8.19
CA GLY A 107 -30.38 13.65 7.61
C GLY A 107 -29.49 12.43 7.86
N GLY A 108 -30.02 11.38 8.50
CA GLY A 108 -29.34 10.10 8.64
C GLY A 108 -29.37 9.25 7.36
N TYR A 109 -28.93 8.03 7.48
CA TYR A 109 -28.88 7.08 6.37
C TYR A 109 -30.29 6.59 5.95
N ASN A 110 -30.53 6.52 4.64
CA ASN A 110 -31.79 6.05 4.06
C ASN A 110 -31.51 4.95 3.02
N MET A 111 -32.19 3.81 3.19
CA MET A 111 -32.21 2.78 2.16
C MET A 111 -33.31 3.07 1.14
N THR A 112 -33.01 2.97 -0.15
CA THR A 112 -34.01 3.04 -1.23
C THR A 112 -34.87 1.79 -1.25
N ASP A 113 -34.27 0.62 -1.11
CA ASP A 113 -34.89 -0.69 -1.22
C ASP A 113 -34.66 -1.53 0.04
N TYR A 114 -35.46 -2.60 0.16
CA TYR A 114 -35.24 -3.59 1.20
C TYR A 114 -34.02 -4.46 0.88
N SER A 115 -33.28 -4.81 1.91
CA SER A 115 -32.22 -5.81 1.85
C SER A 115 -32.56 -7.00 2.74
N TYR A 116 -31.97 -8.15 2.48
CA TYR A 116 -32.20 -9.33 3.32
C TYR A 116 -31.23 -9.40 4.49
N LEU A 117 -31.67 -9.99 5.60
CA LEU A 117 -30.80 -10.30 6.72
C LEU A 117 -30.02 -11.59 6.43
N PRO A 118 -28.68 -11.57 6.53
CA PRO A 118 -27.87 -12.74 6.25
C PRO A 118 -28.16 -13.89 7.24
N LYS A 119 -27.89 -15.11 6.79
CA LYS A 119 -28.11 -16.32 7.59
C LYS A 119 -26.88 -16.62 8.43
N TYR A 120 -27.08 -16.73 9.75
CA TYR A 120 -26.06 -17.16 10.69
C TYR A 120 -26.64 -18.11 11.72
N SER A 121 -25.98 -19.26 11.94
CA SER A 121 -26.35 -20.23 12.97
C SER A 121 -25.69 -19.94 14.32
N THR A 122 -24.66 -19.09 14.33
CA THR A 122 -23.96 -18.60 15.52
C THR A 122 -24.05 -17.08 15.56
N LYS A 123 -23.80 -16.49 16.69
CA LYS A 123 -23.85 -15.04 16.89
C LYS A 123 -22.79 -14.32 16.03
N GLU A 124 -23.26 -13.40 15.20
CA GLU A 124 -22.40 -12.57 14.33
C GLU A 124 -22.85 -11.11 14.36
N ASP A 125 -21.90 -10.19 14.31
CA ASP A 125 -22.19 -8.77 14.18
C ASP A 125 -22.33 -8.39 12.71
N VAL A 126 -23.48 -7.81 12.34
CA VAL A 126 -23.79 -7.45 10.97
C VAL A 126 -24.04 -5.95 10.85
N ALA A 127 -23.26 -5.28 10.01
CA ALA A 127 -23.51 -3.88 9.69
C ALA A 127 -24.70 -3.76 8.74
N LEU A 128 -25.71 -3.00 9.18
CA LEU A 128 -26.89 -2.65 8.39
C LEU A 128 -26.68 -1.36 7.59
N ALA A 129 -25.94 -0.43 8.18
CA ALA A 129 -25.49 0.81 7.55
C ALA A 129 -24.15 1.22 8.18
N TYR A 130 -23.27 1.79 7.39
CA TYR A 130 -21.91 2.13 7.84
C TYR A 130 -21.47 3.49 7.32
N GLU A 131 -20.47 4.07 8.00
CA GLU A 131 -19.84 5.34 7.64
C GLU A 131 -20.81 6.54 7.63
N ILE A 132 -21.83 6.52 8.48
CA ILE A 132 -22.83 7.58 8.56
C ILE A 132 -22.22 8.79 9.29
N SER A 133 -22.12 9.92 8.59
CA SER A 133 -21.60 11.16 9.15
C SER A 133 -22.65 11.87 9.98
N ILE A 134 -22.28 12.36 11.17
CA ILE A 134 -23.14 13.16 12.03
C ILE A 134 -22.39 14.36 12.60
N ASP A 135 -22.88 15.56 12.33
CA ASP A 135 -22.26 16.79 12.80
C ASP A 135 -22.48 17.02 14.31
N LYS A 136 -21.60 17.83 14.90
CA LYS A 136 -21.69 18.24 16.30
C LYS A 136 -23.10 18.72 16.68
N GLY A 137 -23.65 18.15 17.74
CA GLY A 137 -24.94 18.51 18.30
C GLY A 137 -26.17 18.06 17.50
N LYS A 138 -25.96 17.36 16.37
CA LYS A 138 -27.07 16.82 15.56
C LYS A 138 -27.60 15.50 16.13
N THR A 139 -28.84 15.23 15.79
CA THR A 139 -29.52 13.97 16.08
C THR A 139 -30.05 13.40 14.76
N HIS A 140 -29.86 12.10 14.56
CA HIS A 140 -30.51 11.35 13.50
C HIS A 140 -31.55 10.41 14.10
N THR A 141 -32.76 10.45 13.59
CA THR A 141 -33.87 9.59 13.99
C THR A 141 -34.10 8.54 12.91
N TYR A 142 -34.14 7.29 13.31
CA TYR A 142 -34.28 6.15 12.42
C TYR A 142 -35.55 5.35 12.72
N THR A 143 -36.13 4.81 11.66
CA THR A 143 -37.05 3.69 11.74
C THR A 143 -36.45 2.51 10.99
N ILE A 144 -36.27 1.39 11.68
CA ILE A 144 -35.95 0.11 11.06
C ILE A 144 -37.21 -0.73 10.96
N GLU A 145 -37.52 -1.19 9.78
CA GLU A 145 -38.59 -2.15 9.53
C GLU A 145 -37.96 -3.50 9.18
N ILE A 146 -38.51 -4.58 9.77
CA ILE A 146 -38.15 -5.96 9.41
C ILE A 146 -39.45 -6.64 8.98
N LYS A 147 -39.40 -7.35 7.85
CA LYS A 147 -40.53 -8.09 7.31
C LYS A 147 -40.14 -9.47 6.80
N TYR A 148 -41.05 -10.40 6.88
CA TYR A 148 -40.95 -11.69 6.25
C TYR A 148 -41.88 -11.73 5.05
N VAL A 149 -41.32 -11.58 3.85
CA VAL A 149 -42.12 -11.47 2.60
C VAL A 149 -42.79 -12.80 2.30
N ASN A 150 -44.11 -12.75 2.02
CA ASN A 150 -44.83 -13.92 1.52
C ASN A 150 -44.56 -14.10 0.02
N ASP A 151 -44.17 -15.30 -0.37
CA ASP A 151 -43.99 -15.69 -1.77
C ASP A 151 -44.73 -17.00 -2.02
N GLU A 152 -45.81 -16.94 -2.78
CA GLU A 152 -46.66 -18.09 -3.08
C GLU A 152 -46.00 -19.18 -3.94
N TYR A 153 -44.84 -18.87 -4.55
CA TYR A 153 -44.05 -19.81 -5.35
C TYR A 153 -42.96 -20.52 -4.55
N VAL A 154 -42.80 -20.18 -3.28
CA VAL A 154 -41.73 -20.73 -2.42
C VAL A 154 -42.33 -21.42 -1.21
N ASP A 155 -41.94 -22.65 -0.98
CA ASP A 155 -42.30 -23.36 0.25
C ASP A 155 -41.57 -22.77 1.46
N GLN A 156 -42.22 -21.86 2.15
CA GLN A 156 -41.73 -21.20 3.34
C GLN A 156 -42.03 -22.00 4.62
N SER A 157 -42.75 -23.11 4.53
CA SER A 157 -43.01 -24.00 5.68
C SER A 157 -41.72 -24.62 6.23
N ILE A 158 -40.68 -24.68 5.42
CA ILE A 158 -39.34 -25.16 5.83
C ILE A 158 -38.67 -24.28 6.91
N ASP A 159 -39.18 -23.07 7.13
CA ASP A 159 -38.71 -22.15 8.17
C ASP A 159 -39.41 -22.32 9.52
N MET A 160 -40.32 -23.27 9.63
CA MET A 160 -40.91 -23.62 10.93
C MET A 160 -39.84 -24.02 11.95
N GLY A 161 -39.87 -23.41 13.13
CA GLY A 161 -38.90 -23.63 14.21
C GLY A 161 -37.57 -22.89 14.02
N GLN A 162 -37.44 -22.05 12.98
CA GLN A 162 -36.29 -21.18 12.83
C GLN A 162 -36.44 -19.92 13.70
N SER A 163 -35.32 -19.26 13.97
CA SER A 163 -35.22 -18.09 14.85
C SER A 163 -34.47 -16.95 14.23
N LEU A 164 -34.89 -15.73 14.58
CA LEU A 164 -34.17 -14.49 14.36
C LEU A 164 -33.97 -13.81 15.72
N SER A 165 -32.71 -13.47 16.06
CA SER A 165 -32.39 -12.66 17.24
C SER A 165 -31.21 -11.77 16.97
N GLY A 166 -31.13 -10.63 17.66
CA GLY A 166 -30.02 -9.70 17.59
C GLY A 166 -30.37 -8.41 18.32
N THR A 167 -29.41 -7.54 18.47
CA THR A 167 -29.56 -6.25 19.15
C THR A 167 -29.13 -5.12 18.22
N ILE A 168 -29.99 -4.12 18.03
CA ILE A 168 -29.56 -2.89 17.32
C ILE A 168 -28.53 -2.18 18.20
N TYR A 169 -27.40 -1.91 17.61
CA TYR A 169 -26.26 -1.29 18.28
C TYR A 169 -25.64 -0.21 17.39
N ILE A 170 -25.21 0.88 17.99
CA ILE A 170 -24.45 1.92 17.31
C ILE A 170 -22.97 1.76 17.68
N ARG A 171 -22.17 1.56 16.67
CA ARG A 171 -20.72 1.47 16.80
C ARG A 171 -20.08 2.71 16.22
N GLU A 172 -19.06 3.26 16.88
CA GLU A 172 -18.18 4.22 16.24
C GLU A 172 -17.65 3.60 14.94
N PHE A 173 -17.77 4.33 13.84
CA PHE A 173 -17.19 3.89 12.59
C PHE A 173 -15.67 3.89 12.74
N THR A 174 -15.15 2.74 13.02
CA THR A 174 -13.75 2.44 12.77
C THR A 174 -13.70 1.79 11.41
N LYS A 175 -13.07 2.44 10.44
CA LYS A 175 -12.83 1.80 9.13
C LYS A 175 -12.32 0.39 9.41
N PRO A 176 -12.92 -0.68 8.85
CA PRO A 176 -12.45 -2.03 9.12
C PRO A 176 -10.95 -2.08 8.89
N ILE A 177 -10.21 -2.52 9.87
CA ILE A 177 -8.78 -2.74 9.77
C ILE A 177 -8.63 -3.95 8.87
N MET A 178 -8.65 -3.70 7.58
CA MET A 178 -8.30 -4.71 6.59
C MET A 178 -6.78 -4.63 6.43
N LYS A 179 -6.09 -5.74 6.52
CA LYS A 179 -4.67 -5.80 6.18
C LYS A 179 -4.49 -5.24 4.76
N LEU A 180 -3.40 -4.53 4.53
CA LEU A 180 -3.16 -3.93 3.21
C LEU A 180 -3.14 -5.00 2.11
N THR A 181 -2.59 -6.19 2.40
CA THR A 181 -2.61 -7.35 1.50
C THR A 181 -4.01 -7.84 1.18
N ASP A 182 -4.89 -7.98 2.19
CA ASP A 182 -6.27 -8.43 1.98
C ASP A 182 -7.04 -7.42 1.12
N LYS A 183 -6.83 -6.13 1.39
CA LYS A 183 -7.40 -5.06 0.58
C LYS A 183 -6.87 -5.09 -0.85
N LEU A 184 -5.56 -5.27 -1.02
CA LEU A 184 -4.93 -5.39 -2.33
C LEU A 184 -5.53 -6.55 -3.14
N MET A 185 -5.70 -7.72 -2.52
CA MET A 185 -6.29 -8.89 -3.17
C MET A 185 -7.78 -8.70 -3.48
N ALA A 186 -8.52 -8.06 -2.58
CA ALA A 186 -9.95 -7.78 -2.79
C ALA A 186 -10.19 -6.77 -3.94
N ASP A 187 -9.33 -5.75 -4.04
CA ASP A 187 -9.42 -4.74 -5.10
C ASP A 187 -8.93 -5.26 -6.47
N ASN A 188 -8.12 -6.33 -6.47
CA ASN A 188 -7.53 -6.91 -7.67
C ASN A 188 -7.86 -8.40 -7.76
N PRO A 189 -9.12 -8.77 -8.01
CA PRO A 189 -9.58 -10.16 -7.97
C PRO A 189 -9.03 -11.03 -9.10
N THR A 190 -8.45 -10.42 -10.15
CA THR A 190 -7.86 -11.13 -11.26
C THR A 190 -6.35 -11.25 -11.06
N ILE A 191 -5.86 -12.48 -10.96
CA ILE A 191 -4.42 -12.79 -10.85
C ILE A 191 -3.92 -13.30 -12.17
N GLY A 192 -3.01 -12.55 -12.78
CA GLY A 192 -2.34 -12.94 -14.03
C GLY A 192 -1.07 -13.76 -13.79
N THR A 193 -0.59 -14.38 -14.86
CA THR A 193 0.71 -15.05 -14.89
C THR A 193 1.47 -14.58 -16.13
N ARG A 194 2.74 -14.19 -15.96
CA ARG A 194 3.63 -13.83 -17.05
C ARG A 194 4.75 -14.87 -17.14
N THR A 195 5.00 -15.32 -18.36
CA THR A 195 6.08 -16.29 -18.68
C THR A 195 7.15 -15.66 -19.57
N THR A 196 6.86 -14.49 -20.13
CA THR A 196 7.79 -13.71 -20.96
C THR A 196 7.91 -12.30 -20.39
N PHE A 197 9.12 -11.80 -20.30
CA PHE A 197 9.45 -10.49 -19.71
C PHE A 197 10.11 -9.58 -20.76
N THR A 198 9.43 -9.45 -21.89
CA THR A 198 9.68 -8.40 -22.88
C THR A 198 8.99 -7.12 -22.46
N ALA A 199 9.23 -6.01 -23.17
CA ALA A 199 8.55 -4.74 -22.90
C ALA A 199 7.03 -4.95 -22.74
N PHE A 200 6.47 -4.39 -21.69
CA PHE A 200 5.08 -4.61 -21.31
C PHE A 200 4.35 -3.28 -21.22
N THR A 201 3.48 -3.06 -22.19
CA THR A 201 2.77 -1.80 -22.41
C THR A 201 1.25 -1.92 -22.22
N GLU A 202 0.76 -3.07 -21.71
CA GLU A 202 -0.67 -3.24 -21.47
C GLU A 202 -1.15 -2.34 -20.33
N THR A 203 -2.32 -1.75 -20.51
CA THR A 203 -3.03 -1.04 -19.46
C THR A 203 -3.70 -2.08 -18.56
N ASN A 204 -3.17 -2.26 -17.34
CA ASN A 204 -3.58 -3.32 -16.42
C ASN A 204 -4.17 -2.76 -15.13
N THR A 205 -5.18 -1.95 -15.23
CA THR A 205 -5.94 -1.55 -14.06
C THR A 205 -6.63 -2.76 -13.43
N GLY A 206 -6.34 -3.04 -12.15
CA GLY A 206 -6.97 -4.11 -11.40
C GLY A 206 -6.39 -5.51 -11.63
N THR A 207 -5.22 -5.64 -12.26
CA THR A 207 -4.54 -6.94 -12.45
C THR A 207 -3.26 -7.02 -11.63
N LEU A 208 -3.20 -8.01 -10.75
CA LEU A 208 -1.97 -8.45 -10.12
C LEU A 208 -1.39 -9.65 -10.87
N TYR A 209 -0.08 -9.71 -10.96
CA TYR A 209 0.65 -10.85 -11.51
C TYR A 209 1.31 -11.63 -10.39
N LYS A 210 1.29 -12.96 -10.53
CA LYS A 210 1.91 -13.88 -9.59
C LYS A 210 3.36 -14.15 -9.98
N ALA A 211 4.23 -14.18 -8.98
CA ALA A 211 5.62 -14.66 -9.05
C ALA A 211 5.97 -15.42 -7.77
N ASN A 212 7.21 -15.87 -7.67
CA ASN A 212 7.73 -16.58 -6.50
C ASN A 212 8.89 -15.81 -5.90
N GLU A 213 9.05 -15.91 -4.58
CA GLU A 213 10.18 -15.36 -3.83
C GLU A 213 10.78 -16.41 -2.90
N GLN A 214 12.12 -16.47 -2.88
CA GLN A 214 12.88 -17.25 -1.92
C GLN A 214 14.01 -16.41 -1.34
N ILE A 215 14.07 -16.33 -0.01
CA ILE A 215 15.13 -15.62 0.72
C ILE A 215 15.99 -16.65 1.44
N GLY A 216 17.28 -16.70 1.09
CA GLY A 216 18.21 -17.70 1.62
C GLY A 216 17.71 -19.12 1.38
N THR A 217 17.62 -19.90 2.44
CA THR A 217 17.13 -21.28 2.43
C THR A 217 15.65 -21.42 2.83
N ASN A 218 14.93 -20.31 2.99
CA ASN A 218 13.53 -20.32 3.35
C ASN A 218 12.68 -20.98 2.24
N PRO A 219 11.50 -21.53 2.58
CA PRO A 219 10.57 -22.04 1.58
C PRO A 219 10.18 -20.97 0.57
N VAL A 220 10.06 -21.37 -0.70
CA VAL A 220 9.51 -20.54 -1.77
C VAL A 220 8.08 -20.12 -1.42
N LYS A 221 7.76 -18.85 -1.62
CA LYS A 221 6.44 -18.27 -1.38
C LYS A 221 5.91 -17.56 -2.62
N ASP A 222 4.60 -17.59 -2.77
CA ASP A 222 3.92 -16.79 -3.77
C ASP A 222 3.94 -15.31 -3.38
N VAL A 223 4.23 -14.44 -4.34
CA VAL A 223 4.20 -12.99 -4.23
C VAL A 223 3.46 -12.40 -5.42
N TYR A 224 2.94 -11.19 -5.27
CA TYR A 224 2.09 -10.56 -6.26
C TYR A 224 2.62 -9.16 -6.59
N TYR A 225 2.60 -8.76 -7.86
CA TYR A 225 3.19 -7.50 -8.31
C TYR A 225 2.33 -6.82 -9.39
N PHE A 226 2.51 -5.51 -9.53
CA PHE A 226 1.94 -4.72 -10.60
C PHE A 226 2.91 -4.57 -11.77
N ALA A 227 2.37 -4.61 -13.00
CA ALA A 227 3.13 -4.39 -14.23
C ALA A 227 2.36 -3.51 -15.22
N GLY A 228 3.07 -2.96 -16.21
CA GLY A 228 2.50 -2.09 -17.22
C GLY A 228 2.05 -0.74 -16.68
N ASP A 229 1.03 -0.17 -17.28
CA ASP A 229 0.44 1.11 -16.90
C ASP A 229 -0.61 0.96 -15.80
N ALA A 230 -0.21 0.46 -14.63
CA ALA A 230 -1.11 0.30 -13.49
C ALA A 230 -1.54 1.67 -12.94
N LYS A 231 -2.85 1.90 -12.81
CA LYS A 231 -3.42 3.17 -12.29
C LYS A 231 -4.00 3.05 -10.88
N ASN A 232 -4.07 1.85 -10.31
CA ASN A 232 -4.73 1.54 -9.04
C ASN A 232 -3.79 1.03 -7.93
N ASN A 233 -2.49 1.26 -8.07
CA ASN A 233 -1.48 0.78 -7.13
C ASN A 233 -1.00 1.87 -6.15
N TRP A 234 -1.91 2.71 -5.67
CA TRP A 234 -1.60 3.83 -4.78
C TRP A 234 -1.88 3.53 -3.32
N VAL A 235 -1.01 4.05 -2.46
CA VAL A 235 -1.18 4.04 -0.99
C VAL A 235 -0.77 5.40 -0.44
N LYS A 236 -1.52 5.90 0.53
CA LYS A 236 -1.18 7.09 1.30
C LYS A 236 -0.63 6.66 2.66
N PHE A 237 0.63 7.01 2.93
CA PHE A 237 1.30 6.65 4.18
C PHE A 237 2.34 7.68 4.59
N GLY A 238 2.23 8.16 5.82
CA GLY A 238 3.15 9.13 6.40
C GLY A 238 2.94 10.55 5.91
N LYS A 239 3.74 11.45 6.48
CA LYS A 239 3.76 12.87 6.13
C LYS A 239 5.20 13.36 6.00
N THR A 240 5.43 14.27 5.09
CA THR A 240 6.69 14.98 4.93
C THR A 240 6.48 16.48 5.04
N THR A 241 7.48 17.19 5.54
CA THR A 241 7.48 18.65 5.52
C THR A 241 8.39 19.12 4.41
N GLU A 242 7.81 19.71 3.39
CA GLU A 242 8.53 20.28 2.27
C GLU A 242 8.65 21.79 2.44
N SER A 243 9.87 22.26 2.26
CA SER A 243 10.17 23.68 2.23
C SER A 243 10.01 24.23 0.82
N SER A 244 9.44 25.40 0.71
CA SER A 244 9.33 26.11 -0.57
C SER A 244 10.28 27.29 -0.60
N CYS A 245 11.15 27.30 -1.59
CA CYS A 245 12.14 28.33 -1.82
C CYS A 245 12.20 28.63 -3.30
N THR A 246 12.07 29.91 -3.69
CA THR A 246 12.02 30.31 -5.08
C THR A 246 12.96 31.48 -5.39
N TYR A 247 13.43 31.53 -6.62
CA TYR A 247 14.16 32.67 -7.17
C TYR A 247 13.58 32.98 -8.56
N ASN A 248 13.10 34.18 -8.77
CA ASN A 248 12.42 34.59 -10.01
C ASN A 248 11.30 33.61 -10.43
N ASN A 249 10.49 33.15 -9.46
CA ASN A 249 9.42 32.17 -9.62
C ASN A 249 9.87 30.74 -10.00
N SER A 250 11.17 30.47 -10.05
CA SER A 250 11.70 29.13 -10.27
C SER A 250 12.06 28.48 -8.93
N GLU A 251 11.80 27.19 -8.81
CA GLU A 251 12.24 26.40 -7.64
C GLU A 251 13.75 26.42 -7.55
N VAL A 252 14.28 26.48 -6.34
CA VAL A 252 15.71 26.44 -6.08
C VAL A 252 16.10 25.20 -5.29
N TYR A 253 17.34 24.79 -5.45
CA TYR A 253 17.95 23.64 -4.79
C TYR A 253 19.14 24.08 -3.95
N TYR A 254 19.40 23.36 -2.89
CA TYR A 254 20.50 23.59 -1.97
C TYR A 254 21.61 22.56 -2.22
N ALA A 255 22.82 23.02 -2.39
CA ALA A 255 23.99 22.18 -2.51
C ALA A 255 24.54 21.87 -1.10
N ASP A 256 24.27 20.66 -0.61
CA ASP A 256 24.65 20.19 0.71
C ASP A 256 25.99 19.45 0.66
N LEU A 257 26.98 19.97 1.38
CA LEU A 257 28.34 19.42 1.50
C LEU A 257 28.58 18.72 2.84
N SER A 258 27.58 18.67 3.72
CA SER A 258 27.73 18.25 5.11
C SER A 258 28.14 16.78 5.28
N SER A 259 27.90 15.94 4.28
CA SER A 259 28.25 14.51 4.29
C SER A 259 29.61 14.19 3.70
N GLY A 260 30.40 15.22 3.30
CA GLY A 260 31.68 15.02 2.58
C GLY A 260 31.50 14.70 1.09
N THR A 261 30.26 14.49 0.66
CA THR A 261 29.86 14.34 -0.73
C THR A 261 28.79 15.39 -1.01
N MET A 262 28.88 16.04 -2.16
CA MET A 262 27.91 17.07 -2.51
C MET A 262 26.58 16.43 -2.96
N VAL A 263 25.51 16.88 -2.33
CA VAL A 263 24.14 16.48 -2.65
C VAL A 263 23.32 17.71 -3.01
N ILE A 264 22.58 17.64 -4.10
CA ILE A 264 21.61 18.70 -4.46
C ILE A 264 20.22 18.24 -4.04
N ARG A 265 19.58 19.02 -3.20
CA ARG A 265 18.23 18.77 -2.66
C ARG A 265 17.46 20.06 -2.48
N ARG A 266 16.17 19.96 -2.19
CA ARG A 266 15.41 21.12 -1.76
C ARG A 266 15.95 21.65 -0.43
N PRO A 267 15.97 22.98 -0.21
CA PRO A 267 16.32 23.54 1.09
C PRO A 267 15.36 23.04 2.19
N HIS A 268 15.87 22.63 3.34
CA HIS A 268 15.05 22.14 4.44
C HIS A 268 14.49 23.27 5.31
N ASN A 269 15.12 24.43 5.29
CA ASN A 269 14.76 25.55 6.14
C ASN A 269 15.11 26.88 5.49
N GLN A 270 14.72 27.97 6.15
CA GLN A 270 14.97 29.32 5.67
C GLN A 270 16.46 29.66 5.57
N GLU A 271 17.30 29.17 6.47
CA GLU A 271 18.75 29.43 6.46
C GLU A 271 19.40 28.88 5.20
N GLU A 272 19.08 27.64 4.85
CA GLU A 272 19.54 27.03 3.61
C GLU A 272 19.00 27.75 2.37
N CYS A 273 17.75 28.16 2.38
CA CYS A 273 17.13 28.92 1.28
C CYS A 273 17.82 30.27 1.02
N LEU A 274 18.27 30.93 2.06
CA LEU A 274 18.95 32.22 1.97
C LEU A 274 20.47 32.11 1.84
N SER A 275 21.00 30.90 1.78
CA SER A 275 22.45 30.69 1.69
C SER A 275 22.97 30.92 0.26
N SER A 276 24.30 31.11 0.16
CA SER A 276 24.97 31.23 -1.13
C SER A 276 25.05 29.91 -1.92
N ASN A 277 24.69 28.78 -1.28
CA ASN A 277 24.74 27.43 -1.87
C ASN A 277 23.42 27.07 -2.57
N VAL A 278 22.53 28.02 -2.78
CA VAL A 278 21.25 27.81 -3.46
C VAL A 278 21.36 28.12 -4.93
N CYS A 279 20.84 27.24 -5.77
CA CYS A 279 20.85 27.38 -7.22
C CYS A 279 19.51 27.07 -7.87
N THR A 280 19.22 27.73 -9.00
CA THR A 280 18.18 27.33 -9.94
C THR A 280 18.76 26.31 -10.93
N LEU A 281 18.02 25.24 -11.17
CA LEU A 281 18.34 24.27 -12.22
C LEU A 281 17.32 24.45 -13.35
N ASN A 282 17.79 24.78 -14.56
CA ASN A 282 16.88 24.95 -15.71
C ASN A 282 16.35 23.60 -16.23
N GLU A 283 17.13 22.56 -16.07
CA GLU A 283 16.76 21.14 -16.26
C GLU A 283 17.68 20.32 -15.34
N LEU A 284 17.18 19.22 -14.82
CA LEU A 284 18.00 18.23 -14.12
C LEU A 284 18.86 17.48 -15.16
N LYS A 285 19.73 18.19 -15.86
CA LYS A 285 20.67 17.59 -16.79
C LYS A 285 21.89 17.14 -16.01
N GLY A 286 22.22 15.90 -16.20
CA GLY A 286 23.44 15.37 -15.71
C GLY A 286 24.65 15.94 -16.41
N VAL A 287 25.40 16.75 -15.75
CA VAL A 287 26.70 17.25 -16.20
C VAL A 287 27.71 17.04 -15.10
N GLY A 288 28.94 16.70 -15.47
CA GLY A 288 30.00 16.30 -14.57
C GLY A 288 30.30 17.28 -13.44
N VAL A 289 30.85 16.72 -12.39
CA VAL A 289 31.25 17.43 -11.17
C VAL A 289 32.35 18.43 -11.55
N THR A 290 32.01 19.71 -11.56
CA THR A 290 32.95 20.80 -11.45
C THR A 290 32.87 21.36 -10.03
N ASP A 291 33.88 22.10 -9.59
CA ASP A 291 33.90 22.78 -8.28
C ASP A 291 32.70 23.73 -8.08
N ASP A 292 31.93 23.97 -9.13
CA ASP A 292 30.69 24.72 -9.15
C ASP A 292 29.55 23.85 -9.72
N ILE A 293 28.88 23.13 -8.83
CA ILE A 293 27.79 22.21 -9.17
C ILE A 293 26.59 22.94 -9.78
N CYS A 294 26.29 24.15 -9.38
CA CYS A 294 25.19 24.90 -9.98
C CYS A 294 25.43 25.16 -11.46
N THR A 295 26.58 25.70 -11.81
CA THR A 295 26.93 26.01 -13.22
C THR A 295 27.26 24.75 -14.00
N GLY A 296 27.89 23.75 -13.39
CA GLY A 296 28.17 22.45 -14.01
C GLY A 296 26.92 21.68 -14.44
N ASN A 297 25.78 21.89 -13.77
CA ASN A 297 24.48 21.32 -14.11
C ASN A 297 23.58 22.30 -14.93
N GLY A 298 24.16 23.34 -15.55
CA GLY A 298 23.39 24.32 -16.30
C GLY A 298 22.53 25.24 -15.42
N GLY A 299 22.76 25.22 -14.11
CA GLY A 299 22.10 26.08 -13.15
C GLY A 299 22.81 27.41 -12.96
N THR A 300 22.19 28.27 -12.19
CA THR A 300 22.75 29.56 -11.80
C THR A 300 22.69 29.70 -10.31
N LEU A 301 23.82 30.02 -9.68
CA LEU A 301 23.85 30.40 -8.26
C LEU A 301 22.95 31.60 -8.03
N THR A 302 21.98 31.50 -7.15
CA THR A 302 21.06 32.57 -6.83
C THR A 302 21.66 33.59 -5.87
N GLY A 303 22.74 33.20 -5.17
CA GLY A 303 23.28 33.99 -4.07
C GLY A 303 22.24 34.19 -2.98
N GLU A 304 22.28 35.33 -2.32
CA GLU A 304 21.37 35.66 -1.20
C GLU A 304 19.97 36.14 -1.61
N LYS A 305 19.54 35.88 -2.84
CA LYS A 305 18.31 36.45 -3.42
C LYS A 305 17.12 35.50 -3.49
N ALA A 306 17.26 34.26 -3.03
CA ALA A 306 16.15 33.33 -3.01
C ALA A 306 15.10 33.76 -1.96
N THR A 307 13.85 33.46 -2.22
CA THR A 307 12.72 33.79 -1.35
C THR A 307 12.23 32.54 -0.62
N TRP A 308 12.23 32.59 0.69
CA TRP A 308 11.62 31.56 1.53
C TRP A 308 10.11 31.74 1.56
N ASN A 309 9.36 30.73 1.07
CA ASN A 309 7.89 30.74 1.03
C ASN A 309 7.26 29.95 2.19
N GLY A 310 8.08 29.42 3.09
CA GLY A 310 7.62 28.63 4.23
C GLY A 310 7.82 27.12 4.04
N ALA A 311 7.32 26.37 5.01
CA ALA A 311 7.29 24.92 4.98
C ALA A 311 5.85 24.42 5.09
N THR A 312 5.49 23.43 4.30
CA THR A 312 4.17 22.83 4.29
C THR A 312 4.28 21.35 4.59
N THR A 313 3.48 20.86 5.54
CA THR A 313 3.39 19.44 5.84
C THR A 313 2.34 18.80 4.94
N ASN A 314 2.77 17.90 4.09
CA ASN A 314 1.97 17.19 3.11
C ASN A 314 1.90 15.70 3.42
N ASP A 315 0.82 15.05 2.99
CA ASP A 315 0.74 13.59 2.99
C ASP A 315 1.70 13.00 1.96
N MET A 316 2.33 11.88 2.28
CA MET A 316 3.13 11.13 1.33
C MET A 316 2.30 10.07 0.62
N TYR A 317 2.52 9.95 -0.68
CA TYR A 317 1.93 8.94 -1.55
C TYR A 317 2.98 7.95 -2.00
N TRP A 318 2.55 6.70 -2.21
CA TRP A 318 3.41 5.57 -2.53
C TRP A 318 2.75 4.69 -3.58
N ARG A 319 3.57 4.12 -4.46
CA ARG A 319 3.13 3.08 -5.39
C ARG A 319 3.42 1.70 -4.83
N ILE A 320 2.46 0.81 -4.88
CA ILE A 320 2.68 -0.59 -4.54
C ILE A 320 3.50 -1.24 -5.66
N ILE A 321 4.66 -1.79 -5.30
CA ILE A 321 5.51 -2.57 -6.20
C ILE A 321 5.01 -4.02 -6.21
N ARG A 322 5.03 -4.65 -5.03
CA ARG A 322 4.69 -6.06 -4.83
C ARG A 322 4.42 -6.42 -3.37
N THR A 323 3.86 -7.59 -3.15
CA THR A 323 3.89 -8.25 -1.85
C THR A 323 5.22 -8.98 -1.65
N ASN A 324 5.55 -9.32 -0.41
CA ASN A 324 6.73 -10.07 -0.01
C ASN A 324 6.33 -11.43 0.59
N ALA A 325 7.28 -12.35 0.71
CA ALA A 325 7.06 -13.69 1.26
C ALA A 325 6.58 -13.71 2.73
N ASP A 326 6.87 -12.66 3.50
CA ASP A 326 6.40 -12.46 4.88
C ASP A 326 5.03 -11.78 4.97
N GLY A 327 4.38 -11.49 3.83
CA GLY A 327 3.10 -10.78 3.75
C GLY A 327 3.22 -9.25 3.77
N SER A 328 4.41 -8.69 3.97
CA SER A 328 4.63 -7.24 3.84
C SER A 328 4.46 -6.76 2.39
N ILE A 329 4.26 -5.46 2.21
CA ILE A 329 4.12 -4.84 0.89
C ILE A 329 5.26 -3.85 0.64
N LYS A 330 5.87 -3.96 -0.52
CA LYS A 330 6.92 -3.05 -0.97
C LYS A 330 6.32 -1.85 -1.65
N LEU A 331 6.71 -0.67 -1.21
CA LEU A 331 6.19 0.61 -1.63
C LEU A 331 7.30 1.48 -2.23
N LEU A 332 7.01 2.13 -3.37
CA LEU A 332 7.88 3.13 -4.00
C LEU A 332 7.34 4.53 -3.70
N TYR A 333 8.20 5.43 -3.26
CA TYR A 333 7.81 6.83 -3.01
C TYR A 333 7.29 7.49 -4.30
N ALA A 334 6.17 8.19 -4.17
CA ALA A 334 5.46 8.81 -5.29
C ALA A 334 5.24 10.33 -5.09
N GLY A 335 5.93 10.93 -4.13
CA GLY A 335 5.80 12.36 -3.86
C GLY A 335 4.68 12.70 -2.87
N THR A 336 4.21 13.94 -2.96
CA THR A 336 3.16 14.50 -2.09
C THR A 336 1.81 14.63 -2.80
N SER A 337 1.71 14.09 -4.00
CA SER A 337 0.50 13.99 -4.83
C SER A 337 0.52 12.68 -5.61
N PRO A 338 -0.61 12.00 -5.83
CA PRO A 338 -0.64 10.74 -6.58
C PRO A 338 -0.24 10.88 -8.05
N ASP A 339 -0.47 12.03 -8.66
CA ASP A 339 -0.15 12.31 -10.05
C ASP A 339 1.10 13.18 -10.20
N SER A 340 1.97 13.18 -9.19
CA SER A 340 3.23 13.92 -9.23
C SER A 340 4.20 13.27 -10.20
N ASP A 341 4.77 14.06 -11.11
CA ASP A 341 5.95 13.73 -11.90
C ASP A 341 7.27 13.99 -11.13
N LYS A 342 7.18 14.25 -9.82
CA LYS A 342 8.28 14.61 -8.91
C LYS A 342 8.47 13.58 -7.81
N ALA A 343 8.31 12.31 -8.13
CA ALA A 343 8.42 11.21 -7.17
C ALA A 343 9.88 10.89 -6.77
N TYR A 344 10.69 11.88 -6.53
CA TYR A 344 12.09 11.72 -6.11
C TYR A 344 12.41 12.62 -4.93
N VAL A 345 13.44 12.26 -4.18
CA VAL A 345 13.83 12.96 -2.95
C VAL A 345 15.09 13.80 -3.12
N GLY A 346 15.77 13.68 -4.24
CA GLY A 346 16.98 14.44 -4.57
C GLY A 346 17.94 13.65 -5.46
N LEU A 347 19.14 14.17 -5.62
CA LEU A 347 20.20 13.62 -6.46
C LEU A 347 21.34 13.08 -5.59
N SER A 348 21.86 11.90 -5.92
CA SER A 348 23.03 11.32 -5.27
C SER A 348 23.80 10.45 -6.25
N GLU A 349 25.11 10.42 -6.11
CA GLU A 349 25.95 9.37 -6.68
C GLU A 349 25.60 8.03 -6.02
N PHE A 350 25.78 6.92 -6.74
CA PHE A 350 25.69 5.61 -6.09
C PHE A 350 26.88 5.40 -5.14
N ASN A 351 28.08 5.70 -5.62
CA ASN A 351 29.31 5.82 -4.83
C ASN A 351 30.22 6.93 -5.38
N THR A 352 31.10 7.46 -4.55
CA THR A 352 32.04 8.53 -4.92
C THR A 352 33.12 8.09 -5.93
N THR A 353 33.25 6.80 -6.15
CA THR A 353 34.22 6.22 -7.10
C THR A 353 33.66 4.92 -7.66
N SER A 354 34.16 4.52 -8.84
CA SER A 354 33.76 3.30 -9.54
C SER A 354 34.95 2.43 -9.95
N ASN A 355 36.17 2.75 -9.46
CA ASN A 355 37.42 2.14 -9.91
C ASN A 355 37.72 0.75 -9.31
N ASP A 356 36.76 0.11 -8.66
CA ASP A 356 36.84 -1.24 -8.13
C ASP A 356 35.48 -1.90 -8.17
N PRO A 357 35.36 -3.23 -8.44
CA PRO A 357 34.11 -3.95 -8.45
C PRO A 357 33.32 -3.89 -7.12
N MET A 358 33.94 -3.57 -6.01
CA MET A 358 33.28 -3.45 -4.71
C MET A 358 32.23 -2.33 -4.68
N TYR A 359 32.37 -1.29 -5.49
CA TYR A 359 31.53 -0.09 -5.44
C TYR A 359 30.12 -0.25 -6.02
N VAL A 360 29.77 -1.44 -6.51
CA VAL A 360 28.38 -1.79 -6.89
C VAL A 360 27.50 -2.18 -5.69
N GLY A 361 28.09 -2.36 -4.52
CA GLY A 361 27.35 -2.73 -3.30
C GLY A 361 26.58 -1.56 -2.71
N TYR A 362 25.35 -1.79 -2.34
CA TYR A 362 24.55 -0.87 -1.50
C TYR A 362 25.23 -0.66 -0.12
N LYS A 363 25.77 -1.74 0.42
CA LYS A 363 26.90 -1.76 1.35
C LYS A 363 27.99 -2.59 0.71
N TYR A 364 29.23 -2.30 1.05
CA TYR A 364 30.38 -2.99 0.49
C TYR A 364 31.49 -3.23 1.53
N GLY A 365 32.37 -4.13 1.26
CA GLY A 365 33.51 -4.45 2.11
C GLY A 365 34.82 -3.89 1.55
N THR A 366 35.74 -4.81 1.20
CA THR A 366 37.09 -4.47 0.68
C THR A 366 37.29 -5.06 -0.71
N SER A 367 38.26 -4.48 -1.44
CA SER A 367 38.69 -4.95 -2.75
C SER A 367 39.31 -6.36 -2.72
N GLY A 368 39.32 -7.02 -3.86
CA GLY A 368 40.08 -8.24 -4.14
C GLY A 368 39.23 -9.47 -4.44
N SER A 369 38.15 -9.72 -3.75
CA SER A 369 37.26 -10.85 -4.05
C SER A 369 35.80 -10.49 -3.77
N LEU A 370 34.90 -11.27 -4.36
CA LEU A 370 33.48 -11.12 -4.11
C LEU A 370 33.12 -11.37 -2.62
N GLU A 371 33.83 -12.28 -1.97
CA GLU A 371 33.66 -12.58 -0.56
C GLU A 371 34.07 -11.38 0.32
N ASN A 372 35.23 -10.77 0.03
CA ASN A 372 35.67 -9.55 0.70
C ASN A 372 34.70 -8.39 0.49
N ASN A 373 34.11 -8.28 -0.70
CA ASN A 373 33.11 -7.30 -1.03
C ASN A 373 31.84 -7.45 -0.18
N ARG A 374 31.47 -8.68 0.14
CA ARG A 374 30.24 -9.03 0.86
C ARG A 374 30.36 -8.94 2.38
N THR A 375 31.47 -8.45 2.93
CA THR A 375 31.58 -8.18 4.38
C THR A 375 30.67 -7.03 4.83
N ASN A 376 30.30 -6.13 3.90
CA ASN A 376 29.30 -5.08 4.13
C ASN A 376 29.67 -4.07 5.23
N ASP A 377 30.97 -3.78 5.39
CA ASP A 377 31.48 -2.91 6.44
C ASP A 377 31.24 -1.42 6.16
N ASN A 378 31.10 -1.06 4.89
CA ASN A 378 30.96 0.32 4.44
C ASN A 378 29.59 0.57 3.81
N ASP A 379 29.04 1.75 4.04
CA ASP A 379 27.84 2.23 3.37
C ASP A 379 28.21 2.95 2.05
N SER A 380 27.44 2.70 0.99
CA SER A 380 27.56 3.49 -0.24
C SER A 380 27.07 4.94 -0.01
N THR A 381 27.47 5.84 -0.91
CA THR A 381 27.03 7.24 -0.87
C THR A 381 25.52 7.34 -0.92
N ILE A 382 24.89 6.61 -1.84
CA ILE A 382 23.42 6.62 -1.98
C ILE A 382 22.73 6.05 -0.73
N LYS A 383 23.29 5.02 -0.10
CA LYS A 383 22.74 4.49 1.15
C LYS A 383 22.77 5.53 2.27
N THR A 384 23.88 6.22 2.43
CA THR A 384 24.03 7.28 3.43
C THR A 384 23.02 8.40 3.17
N TYR A 385 22.82 8.78 1.92
CA TYR A 385 21.82 9.76 1.52
C TYR A 385 20.39 9.35 1.88
N ILE A 386 20.01 8.12 1.52
CA ILE A 386 18.69 7.56 1.78
C ILE A 386 18.43 7.42 3.29
N ASP A 387 19.43 6.97 4.06
CA ASP A 387 19.34 6.87 5.52
C ASP A 387 19.09 8.24 6.18
N ASN A 388 19.72 9.30 5.69
CA ASN A 388 19.49 10.67 6.17
C ASN A 388 18.07 11.17 5.82
N TRP A 389 17.61 10.89 4.61
CA TRP A 389 16.22 11.22 4.26
C TRP A 389 15.23 10.47 5.15
N TYR A 390 15.46 9.19 5.44
CA TYR A 390 14.64 8.39 6.35
C TYR A 390 14.55 9.01 7.75
N LYS A 391 15.69 9.41 8.32
CA LYS A 391 15.72 10.07 9.64
C LYS A 391 14.85 11.32 9.69
N ASN A 392 14.81 12.09 8.62
CA ASN A 392 14.09 13.35 8.57
C ASN A 392 12.60 13.20 8.30
N ASN A 393 12.16 12.09 7.65
CA ASN A 393 10.79 11.97 7.14
C ASN A 393 10.04 10.73 7.64
N LEU A 394 10.73 9.64 7.99
CA LEU A 394 10.10 8.36 8.30
C LEU A 394 10.44 7.81 9.69
N ILE A 395 11.29 8.44 10.47
CA ILE A 395 11.74 7.92 11.76
C ILE A 395 10.56 7.64 12.72
N ASP A 396 9.57 8.52 12.76
CA ASP A 396 8.38 8.38 13.60
C ASP A 396 7.43 7.26 13.11
N TYR A 397 7.60 6.83 11.88
CA TYR A 397 6.82 5.77 11.24
C TYR A 397 7.51 4.40 11.28
N THR A 398 8.72 4.29 11.84
CA THR A 398 9.53 3.04 11.86
C THR A 398 8.77 1.84 12.43
N LYS A 399 7.90 2.06 13.41
CA LYS A 399 7.07 1.00 14.03
C LYS A 399 6.09 0.33 13.05
N TYR A 400 5.80 0.97 11.94
CA TYR A 400 4.90 0.50 10.88
C TYR A 400 5.64 -0.12 9.70
N LEU A 401 6.95 -0.27 9.76
CA LEU A 401 7.78 -0.75 8.66
C LEU A 401 8.40 -2.11 8.99
N SER A 402 8.41 -3.02 8.01
CA SER A 402 9.01 -4.34 8.19
C SER A 402 10.52 -4.23 8.35
N LYS A 403 11.06 -4.88 9.38
CA LYS A 403 12.50 -4.99 9.63
C LYS A 403 13.12 -6.25 9.02
N ASP A 404 12.28 -7.19 8.58
CA ASP A 404 12.67 -8.48 8.00
C ASP A 404 12.66 -8.46 6.48
N ALA A 405 11.91 -7.54 5.88
CA ALA A 405 11.79 -7.41 4.44
C ALA A 405 13.13 -7.09 3.76
N VAL A 406 13.40 -7.79 2.67
CA VAL A 406 14.72 -7.84 2.02
C VAL A 406 14.80 -6.90 0.82
N TYR A 407 15.90 -6.13 0.78
CA TYR A 407 16.39 -5.40 -0.39
C TYR A 407 17.55 -6.19 -0.98
N CYS A 408 17.31 -6.88 -2.10
CA CYS A 408 18.31 -7.77 -2.69
C CYS A 408 19.30 -7.03 -3.58
N ASN A 409 20.56 -6.96 -3.19
CA ASN A 409 21.64 -6.36 -4.01
C ASN A 409 22.20 -7.33 -5.05
N ASP A 410 22.05 -8.62 -4.84
CA ASP A 410 22.47 -9.74 -5.70
C ASP A 410 23.80 -9.53 -6.46
N ARG A 411 24.90 -9.68 -5.75
CA ARG A 411 26.26 -9.59 -6.31
C ARG A 411 26.78 -10.95 -6.80
N GLU A 412 25.88 -11.89 -7.14
CA GLU A 412 26.29 -13.12 -7.82
C GLU A 412 26.82 -12.81 -9.22
N LEU A 413 27.81 -13.58 -9.66
CA LEU A 413 28.40 -13.44 -10.99
C LEU A 413 27.53 -14.15 -12.02
N ALA A 414 27.53 -13.65 -13.25
CA ALA A 414 26.97 -14.35 -14.38
C ALA A 414 27.65 -15.72 -14.58
N SER A 415 26.93 -16.66 -15.20
CA SER A 415 27.39 -18.04 -15.39
C SER A 415 28.75 -18.11 -16.07
N GLY A 416 29.68 -18.84 -15.46
CA GLY A 416 31.04 -19.00 -15.98
C GLY A 416 31.97 -17.80 -15.81
N GLN A 417 31.52 -16.73 -15.14
CA GLN A 417 32.34 -15.56 -14.86
C GLN A 417 33.14 -15.73 -13.55
N THR A 418 34.23 -14.99 -13.46
CA THR A 418 35.10 -14.92 -12.26
C THR A 418 35.34 -13.48 -11.89
N SER A 419 35.28 -13.16 -10.59
CA SER A 419 35.59 -11.81 -10.14
C SER A 419 37.07 -11.48 -10.38
N SER A 420 37.33 -10.24 -10.80
CA SER A 420 38.67 -9.74 -11.09
C SER A 420 38.65 -8.23 -10.91
N THR A 421 39.78 -7.66 -10.46
CA THR A 421 39.97 -6.20 -10.43
C THR A 421 40.52 -5.66 -11.75
N THR A 422 40.98 -6.53 -12.67
CA THR A 422 41.63 -6.13 -13.93
C THR A 422 40.90 -6.64 -15.19
N SER A 423 40.13 -7.72 -15.08
CA SER A 423 39.37 -8.29 -16.21
C SER A 423 37.90 -8.02 -16.06
N SER A 424 37.25 -7.70 -17.18
CA SER A 424 35.79 -7.45 -17.19
C SER A 424 34.98 -8.70 -16.85
N PHE A 425 33.87 -8.50 -16.17
CA PHE A 425 32.87 -9.53 -15.89
C PHE A 425 31.48 -8.89 -15.69
N ASP A 426 30.46 -9.73 -15.82
CA ASP A 426 29.07 -9.35 -15.58
C ASP A 426 28.54 -9.98 -14.29
N TYR A 427 27.59 -9.29 -13.65
CA TYR A 427 26.83 -9.88 -12.54
C TYR A 427 25.64 -10.69 -13.08
N ALA A 428 25.09 -11.59 -12.28
CA ALA A 428 23.97 -12.45 -12.66
C ALA A 428 22.71 -11.69 -13.11
N SER A 429 22.55 -10.47 -12.63
CA SER A 429 21.49 -9.54 -13.08
C SER A 429 21.58 -9.25 -14.57
N TRP A 430 22.79 -9.11 -15.14
CA TRP A 430 22.97 -8.94 -16.58
C TRP A 430 22.46 -10.16 -17.36
N GLU A 431 22.86 -11.35 -16.94
CA GLU A 431 22.44 -12.61 -17.59
C GLU A 431 20.93 -12.76 -17.52
N ARG A 432 20.31 -12.50 -16.37
CA ARG A 432 18.84 -12.60 -16.20
C ARG A 432 18.10 -11.60 -17.07
N ILE A 433 18.50 -10.34 -17.09
CA ILE A 433 17.72 -9.26 -17.69
C ILE A 433 18.01 -9.12 -19.18
N VAL A 434 19.28 -9.26 -19.60
CA VAL A 434 19.67 -9.05 -21.01
C VAL A 434 19.55 -10.35 -21.82
N THR A 435 20.15 -11.43 -21.31
CA THR A 435 20.30 -12.68 -22.06
C THR A 435 19.07 -13.55 -21.96
N ASN A 436 18.68 -13.88 -20.72
CA ASN A 436 17.61 -14.84 -20.47
C ASN A 436 16.22 -14.21 -20.45
N LYS A 437 16.12 -12.91 -20.17
CA LYS A 437 14.86 -12.17 -19.98
C LYS A 437 13.95 -12.86 -18.95
N GLN A 438 14.55 -13.28 -17.85
CA GLN A 438 13.89 -14.01 -16.76
C GLN A 438 14.27 -13.38 -15.41
N PRO A 439 13.56 -12.33 -14.97
CA PRO A 439 13.77 -11.72 -13.67
C PRO A 439 13.40 -12.69 -12.54
N THR A 440 13.93 -12.43 -11.35
CA THR A 440 13.63 -13.22 -10.14
C THR A 440 13.48 -12.31 -8.91
N TYR A 441 12.64 -12.71 -7.96
CA TYR A 441 12.61 -12.12 -6.62
C TYR A 441 13.43 -12.92 -5.61
N ASN A 442 14.12 -13.96 -6.04
CA ASN A 442 14.95 -14.77 -5.16
C ASN A 442 16.19 -13.98 -4.71
N CYS A 443 16.51 -14.06 -3.42
CA CYS A 443 17.73 -13.53 -2.82
C CYS A 443 18.37 -14.62 -1.97
N ILE A 444 19.13 -15.47 -2.60
CA ILE A 444 19.64 -16.71 -1.98
C ILE A 444 20.83 -16.44 -1.07
N ASN A 445 21.71 -15.50 -1.46
CA ASN A 445 22.87 -15.16 -0.65
C ASN A 445 22.49 -14.16 0.44
N MET A 446 22.60 -14.57 1.69
CA MET A 446 22.22 -13.75 2.83
C MET A 446 23.10 -12.50 3.01
N SER A 447 24.34 -12.48 2.47
CA SER A 447 25.19 -11.28 2.47
C SER A 447 24.75 -10.23 1.44
N ASP A 448 23.84 -10.57 0.52
CA ASP A 448 23.21 -9.67 -0.44
C ASP A 448 21.76 -9.34 -0.08
N ALA A 449 21.19 -10.03 0.92
CA ALA A 449 19.80 -9.88 1.37
C ALA A 449 19.70 -8.79 2.46
N PHE A 450 19.81 -7.53 2.07
CA PHE A 450 19.82 -6.41 3.00
C PHE A 450 18.51 -6.25 3.74
N SER A 451 18.53 -6.32 5.08
CA SER A 451 17.40 -5.99 5.95
C SER A 451 17.88 -5.50 7.32
N VAL A 452 16.99 -4.94 8.13
CA VAL A 452 17.35 -4.44 9.47
C VAL A 452 17.74 -5.61 10.40
N ASN A 453 17.07 -6.76 10.27
CA ASN A 453 17.29 -7.91 11.14
C ASN A 453 18.29 -8.94 10.58
N ASN A 454 18.72 -8.83 9.33
CA ASN A 454 19.73 -9.74 8.79
C ASN A 454 21.14 -9.32 9.22
N THR A 455 21.79 -10.09 10.06
CA THR A 455 23.12 -9.80 10.59
C THR A 455 24.23 -9.85 9.54
N SER A 456 24.07 -10.62 8.45
CA SER A 456 25.03 -10.72 7.35
C SER A 456 24.98 -9.55 6.37
N ALA A 457 23.83 -8.85 6.31
CA ALA A 457 23.60 -7.70 5.44
C ALA A 457 22.68 -6.69 6.15
N LYS A 458 23.18 -6.15 7.26
CA LYS A 458 22.39 -5.32 8.17
C LYS A 458 22.19 -3.91 7.64
N LEU A 459 20.94 -3.45 7.62
CA LEU A 459 20.56 -2.06 7.39
C LEU A 459 20.31 -1.33 8.72
N ASN A 460 20.54 -0.02 8.73
CA ASN A 460 20.18 0.85 9.85
C ASN A 460 18.67 1.13 9.86
N TYR A 461 18.08 1.26 8.67
CA TYR A 461 16.66 1.58 8.46
C TYR A 461 16.05 0.68 7.38
N PRO A 462 14.75 0.38 7.45
CA PRO A 462 14.07 -0.47 6.47
C PRO A 462 13.73 0.32 5.19
N ILE A 463 14.77 0.76 4.47
CA ILE A 463 14.68 1.58 3.27
C ILE A 463 15.78 1.20 2.26
N GLY A 464 15.47 1.32 0.98
CA GLY A 464 16.42 1.04 -0.10
C GLY A 464 15.92 1.51 -1.46
N LEU A 465 16.37 0.86 -2.53
CA LEU A 465 16.02 1.11 -3.92
C LEU A 465 15.29 -0.11 -4.51
N MET A 466 14.63 0.08 -5.66
CA MET A 466 14.14 -1.04 -6.46
C MET A 466 15.31 -1.84 -7.04
N SER A 467 15.18 -3.17 -7.09
CA SER A 467 16.11 -4.00 -7.85
C SER A 467 15.79 -3.94 -9.35
N ILE A 468 16.76 -4.31 -10.19
CA ILE A 468 16.53 -4.41 -11.63
C ILE A 468 15.48 -5.46 -11.98
N ASP A 469 15.42 -6.54 -11.21
CA ASP A 469 14.43 -7.59 -11.37
C ASP A 469 13.01 -7.07 -11.09
N GLU A 470 12.83 -6.24 -10.06
CA GLU A 470 11.54 -5.57 -9.77
C GLU A 470 11.10 -4.64 -10.90
N LEU A 471 12.03 -3.89 -11.47
CA LEU A 471 11.78 -3.02 -12.63
C LEU A 471 11.41 -3.85 -13.88
N SER A 472 12.08 -4.97 -14.11
CA SER A 472 11.76 -5.89 -15.21
C SER A 472 10.39 -6.55 -15.03
N TYR A 473 10.04 -6.99 -13.82
CA TYR A 473 8.69 -7.45 -13.51
C TYR A 473 7.63 -6.36 -13.75
N ALA A 474 7.95 -5.11 -13.42
CA ALA A 474 7.05 -3.99 -13.64
C ALA A 474 6.86 -3.62 -15.13
N GLY A 475 7.66 -4.19 -16.03
CA GLY A 475 7.54 -4.01 -17.49
C GLY A 475 8.78 -3.44 -18.17
N GLY A 476 9.84 -3.16 -17.41
CA GLY A 476 11.11 -2.65 -17.94
C GLY A 476 11.87 -3.69 -18.77
N GLN A 477 12.57 -3.22 -19.79
CA GLN A 477 13.44 -4.03 -20.63
C GLN A 477 14.78 -3.34 -20.85
N ALA A 478 15.86 -4.13 -20.84
CA ALA A 478 17.19 -3.61 -21.08
C ALA A 478 17.34 -3.07 -22.49
N PHE A 479 17.96 -1.89 -22.60
CA PHE A 479 18.33 -1.21 -23.84
C PHE A 479 17.17 -1.01 -24.84
N THR A 480 15.96 -0.84 -24.30
CA THR A 480 14.75 -0.71 -25.12
C THR A 480 13.93 0.47 -24.62
N THR A 481 13.57 1.37 -25.52
CA THR A 481 12.57 2.40 -25.28
C THR A 481 11.21 1.74 -25.03
N LEU A 482 10.50 2.16 -23.98
CA LEU A 482 9.11 1.76 -23.78
C LEU A 482 8.21 2.59 -24.70
N ASP A 483 7.19 1.94 -25.27
CA ASP A 483 6.10 2.61 -25.95
C ASP A 483 5.01 3.03 -24.95
N ALA A 484 4.28 4.12 -25.27
CA ALA A 484 3.12 4.49 -24.47
C ALA A 484 1.97 3.45 -24.65
N PRO A 485 1.20 3.17 -23.59
CA PRO A 485 1.29 3.75 -22.25
C PRO A 485 2.51 3.24 -21.48
N TYR A 486 3.21 4.16 -20.82
CA TYR A 486 4.44 3.81 -20.10
C TYR A 486 4.16 3.04 -18.82
N ALA A 487 5.09 2.16 -18.44
CA ALA A 487 4.99 1.42 -17.19
C ALA A 487 4.96 2.37 -15.98
N TRP A 488 4.19 2.00 -14.94
CA TRP A 488 3.91 2.82 -13.77
C TRP A 488 5.17 3.35 -13.04
N TYR A 489 6.28 2.61 -13.04
CA TYR A 489 7.52 3.04 -12.39
C TYR A 489 8.18 4.21 -13.12
N TYR A 490 8.04 4.28 -14.46
CA TYR A 490 8.53 5.39 -15.26
C TYR A 490 7.65 6.62 -15.10
N THR A 491 6.32 6.45 -15.20
CA THR A 491 5.38 7.57 -15.06
C THR A 491 5.42 8.19 -13.65
N ASN A 492 5.78 7.40 -12.65
CA ASN A 492 5.97 7.87 -11.27
C ASN A 492 7.02 9.00 -11.14
N ALA A 493 7.99 9.06 -12.04
CA ALA A 493 9.05 10.05 -12.01
C ALA A 493 9.02 11.03 -13.18
N ASN A 494 8.39 10.65 -14.29
CA ASN A 494 8.43 11.38 -15.57
C ASN A 494 7.05 11.76 -16.10
N GLY A 495 5.96 11.36 -15.44
CA GLY A 495 4.61 11.48 -15.98
C GLY A 495 4.47 10.70 -17.30
N GLU A 496 3.57 11.14 -18.16
CA GLU A 496 3.34 10.56 -19.49
C GLU A 496 4.29 11.13 -20.58
N SER A 497 5.45 11.66 -20.18
CA SER A 497 6.39 12.28 -21.10
C SER A 497 7.20 11.25 -21.86
N SER A 498 7.18 11.32 -23.19
CA SER A 498 8.06 10.53 -24.07
C SER A 498 9.53 10.98 -24.05
N HIS A 499 9.82 12.08 -23.38
CA HIS A 499 11.16 12.67 -23.24
C HIS A 499 11.39 13.11 -21.79
N GLY A 500 10.95 12.29 -20.83
CA GLY A 500 11.17 12.57 -19.42
C GLY A 500 12.66 12.62 -19.10
N SER A 501 13.09 13.68 -18.41
CA SER A 501 14.52 13.88 -18.11
C SER A 501 15.00 13.09 -16.90
N VAL A 502 14.10 12.43 -16.19
CA VAL A 502 14.42 11.78 -14.91
C VAL A 502 14.89 10.35 -15.12
N ALA A 503 16.18 10.14 -14.90
CA ALA A 503 16.77 8.82 -14.72
C ALA A 503 16.99 8.52 -13.22
N PHE A 504 16.97 7.24 -12.82
CA PHE A 504 17.15 6.87 -11.41
C PHE A 504 17.85 5.54 -11.20
N TRP A 505 18.54 5.42 -10.07
CA TRP A 505 19.29 4.24 -9.70
C TRP A 505 18.41 3.04 -9.37
N ALA A 506 18.81 1.85 -9.84
CA ALA A 506 18.39 0.59 -9.26
C ALA A 506 19.43 0.11 -8.22
N LEU A 507 19.01 -0.83 -7.39
CA LEU A 507 19.89 -1.42 -6.37
C LEU A 507 20.93 -2.37 -6.95
N SER A 508 20.63 -2.99 -8.08
CA SER A 508 21.35 -4.14 -8.60
C SER A 508 22.64 -3.77 -9.32
N PRO A 509 23.74 -4.52 -9.10
CA PRO A 509 24.98 -4.39 -9.86
C PRO A 509 24.76 -4.80 -11.31
N ASN A 510 25.49 -4.19 -12.23
CA ASN A 510 25.46 -4.48 -13.66
C ASN A 510 26.68 -5.27 -14.11
N GLY A 511 27.89 -4.72 -13.94
CA GLY A 511 29.13 -5.36 -14.36
C GLY A 511 30.37 -4.60 -13.94
N TRP A 512 31.52 -5.19 -14.19
CA TRP A 512 32.84 -4.59 -14.09
C TRP A 512 33.46 -4.57 -15.49
N ARG A 513 34.09 -3.46 -15.89
CA ARG A 513 34.68 -3.27 -17.24
C ARG A 513 36.18 -3.14 -17.21
N GLY A 514 36.83 -3.74 -16.20
CA GLY A 514 38.28 -3.73 -16.03
C GLY A 514 38.84 -2.46 -15.40
N SER A 515 38.09 -1.37 -15.38
CA SER A 515 38.46 -0.09 -14.79
C SER A 515 37.30 0.67 -14.15
N SER A 516 36.08 0.22 -14.36
CA SER A 516 34.88 0.89 -13.87
C SER A 516 33.77 -0.12 -13.56
N SER A 517 33.21 0.00 -12.39
CA SER A 517 32.00 -0.74 -11.97
C SER A 517 30.73 -0.03 -12.43
N GLY A 518 29.69 -0.83 -12.69
CA GLY A 518 28.38 -0.34 -13.12
C GLY A 518 27.24 -0.89 -12.30
N VAL A 519 26.25 -0.05 -12.10
CA VAL A 519 24.99 -0.33 -11.45
C VAL A 519 23.86 -0.10 -12.44
N TRP A 520 22.78 -0.84 -12.35
CA TRP A 520 21.60 -0.65 -13.18
C TRP A 520 20.85 0.63 -12.81
N GLY A 521 20.15 1.20 -13.79
CA GLY A 521 19.23 2.30 -13.61
C GLY A 521 18.12 2.32 -14.64
N VAL A 522 17.15 3.19 -14.43
CA VAL A 522 16.11 3.52 -15.41
C VAL A 522 16.55 4.76 -16.18
N VAL A 523 16.43 4.73 -17.50
CA VAL A 523 16.80 5.86 -18.36
C VAL A 523 15.58 6.76 -18.57
N GLY A 524 15.82 8.07 -18.58
CA GLY A 524 14.80 9.08 -18.86
C GLY A 524 14.71 9.44 -20.35
N SER A 525 15.67 10.27 -20.82
CA SER A 525 15.54 10.96 -22.12
C SER A 525 15.75 10.11 -23.38
N ASP A 526 16.77 9.24 -23.38
CA ASP A 526 17.18 8.53 -24.61
C ASP A 526 16.39 7.24 -24.83
N TYR A 527 16.03 6.57 -23.74
CA TYR A 527 15.24 5.34 -23.73
C TYR A 527 14.16 5.43 -22.64
N PRO A 528 13.09 6.21 -22.83
CA PRO A 528 12.07 6.41 -21.81
C PRO A 528 11.62 5.10 -21.17
N GLY A 529 11.91 4.95 -19.85
CA GLY A 529 11.58 3.76 -19.09
C GLY A 529 12.45 2.53 -19.37
N GLY A 530 13.40 2.60 -20.28
CA GLY A 530 14.36 1.53 -20.52
C GLY A 530 15.31 1.32 -19.36
N LEU A 531 15.86 0.11 -19.26
CA LEU A 531 16.82 -0.28 -18.24
C LEU A 531 18.23 -0.27 -18.85
N ASP A 532 19.15 0.44 -18.22
CA ASP A 532 20.54 0.56 -18.71
C ASP A 532 21.52 0.56 -17.55
N SER A 533 22.80 0.36 -17.87
CA SER A 533 23.86 0.57 -16.91
C SER A 533 24.12 2.06 -16.75
N ALA A 534 23.66 2.59 -15.66
CA ALA A 534 23.88 3.98 -15.31
C ALA A 534 25.29 4.16 -14.82
N SER A 535 26.17 4.66 -15.61
CA SER A 535 27.47 5.25 -15.25
C SER A 535 28.61 5.01 -16.21
N MET A 536 28.44 4.25 -17.28
CA MET A 536 29.60 3.70 -17.95
C MET A 536 29.96 4.28 -19.29
N TRP A 537 29.17 5.18 -19.85
CA TRP A 537 29.39 5.64 -21.21
C TRP A 537 29.99 7.04 -21.34
N THR A 538 30.28 7.71 -20.26
CA THR A 538 31.05 8.94 -20.32
C THR A 538 32.48 8.70 -19.81
N VAL A 539 33.33 8.47 -20.75
CA VAL A 539 34.78 8.44 -20.60
C VAL A 539 35.26 9.62 -19.77
N LEU A 540 36.02 9.36 -18.67
CA LEU A 540 36.84 10.33 -17.94
C LEU A 540 36.13 11.40 -17.09
N VAL A 541 34.93 11.17 -16.60
CA VAL A 541 34.39 12.05 -15.56
C VAL A 541 33.96 11.22 -14.36
N PRO A 542 34.31 11.61 -13.13
CA PRO A 542 33.80 10.93 -11.93
C PRO A 542 32.29 10.88 -12.00
N CYS A 543 31.72 9.80 -11.48
CA CYS A 543 30.28 9.47 -11.52
C CYS A 543 29.40 10.71 -11.46
N VAL A 544 28.71 10.99 -12.55
CA VAL A 544 27.88 12.17 -12.67
C VAL A 544 26.62 11.97 -11.83
N PRO A 545 26.28 12.89 -10.94
CA PRO A 545 25.07 12.80 -10.13
C PRO A 545 23.85 13.09 -10.99
N GLN A 546 23.30 12.07 -11.67
CA GLN A 546 22.15 12.24 -12.55
C GLN A 546 20.95 11.39 -12.18
N PHE A 547 21.09 10.51 -11.18
CA PHE A 547 20.02 9.57 -10.89
C PHE A 547 19.33 9.92 -9.57
N LEU A 548 18.02 9.99 -9.66
CA LEU A 548 17.16 10.28 -8.54
C LEU A 548 17.08 9.09 -7.59
N CYS A 549 16.98 9.39 -6.31
CA CYS A 549 16.72 8.40 -5.29
C CYS A 549 15.21 8.12 -5.24
N HIS A 550 14.80 6.99 -5.77
CA HIS A 550 13.48 6.45 -5.54
C HIS A 550 13.50 5.59 -4.29
N LEU A 551 12.73 5.99 -3.31
CA LEU A 551 12.71 5.33 -2.02
C LEU A 551 11.73 4.17 -2.00
N VAL A 552 12.17 3.08 -1.42
CA VAL A 552 11.38 1.88 -1.24
C VAL A 552 11.33 1.53 0.23
N ILE A 553 10.12 1.33 0.75
CA ILE A 553 9.87 0.85 2.09
C ILE A 553 9.00 -0.41 2.07
N TRP A 554 9.06 -1.19 3.13
CA TRP A 554 8.23 -2.36 3.33
C TRP A 554 7.21 -2.11 4.43
N TYR A 555 5.97 -2.43 4.13
CA TYR A 555 4.86 -2.27 5.04
C TYR A 555 4.44 -3.64 5.59
N PRO A 556 4.44 -3.86 6.93
CA PRO A 556 4.11 -5.16 7.51
C PRO A 556 2.62 -5.46 7.46
N GLU A 557 2.29 -6.75 7.39
CA GLU A 557 0.93 -7.27 7.29
C GLU A 557 0.03 -6.92 8.49
N GLU A 558 0.61 -6.74 9.68
CA GLU A 558 -0.14 -6.65 10.95
C GLU A 558 -0.45 -5.23 11.44
N THR A 559 -0.20 -4.19 10.65
CA THR A 559 -0.33 -2.81 11.12
C THR A 559 -1.57 -2.10 10.56
N GLU A 560 -2.24 -1.34 11.45
CA GLU A 560 -3.38 -0.48 11.09
C GLU A 560 -2.95 0.66 10.16
N VAL A 561 -3.27 0.58 8.87
CA VAL A 561 -3.13 1.71 7.95
C VAL A 561 -4.46 2.11 7.38
N ARG A 562 -4.69 3.39 7.40
CA ARG A 562 -5.81 3.98 6.68
C ARG A 562 -5.45 4.04 5.19
N ILE A 563 -5.91 3.06 4.42
CA ILE A 563 -5.90 3.14 2.96
C ILE A 563 -6.98 4.13 2.57
N ILE A 564 -6.58 5.19 1.89
CA ILE A 564 -7.53 6.13 1.31
C ILE A 564 -7.65 5.74 -0.16
N HIS A 565 -8.82 5.26 -0.56
CA HIS A 565 -9.17 5.14 -1.97
C HIS A 565 -9.36 6.54 -2.55
N MET A 566 -8.82 6.75 -3.72
CA MET A 566 -9.26 7.81 -4.63
C MET A 566 -10.16 7.20 -5.70
#